data_7cf0c49d3d35e64779ff3558b5e5e5e4
#
_entry.id   7cf0c49d3d35e64779ff3558b5e5e5e4
#
_cell.length_a   1.000
_cell.length_b   1.000
_cell.length_c   1.000
_cell.angle_alpha   90.00
_cell.angle_beta   90.00
_cell.angle_gamma   90.00
#
_symmetry.space_group_name_H-M   'P 1'
#
loop_
_entity.id
_entity.type
_entity.pdbx_description
1 polymer ?
#
loop_
_entity_poly.entity_id
_entity_poly.type
_entity_poly.pdbx_seq_one_letter_code
_entity_poly.pdbx_strand_id
1 'polypeptide(L)'
;MSGGDLTCPIVFRGINGVCASVGAQHTQCFASWYGSVPGLKVVSPWNVEDCRGLIKAAIRDDDPVVVLENEMMYGVEFDAPAHVMDKDFVIEIGKAKIEREGTDVTIVAHAKMVGRSLEAAEVL
;
A
#
# COMPACT_ATOMS: atom_id res chain seq x y z
N MET A 1 -7.70 -5.13 24.68
CA MET A 1 -7.99 -5.68 26.00
C MET A 1 -6.79 -5.56 26.97
N SER A 2 -5.56 -5.50 26.45
CA SER A 2 -4.34 -5.30 27.26
C SER A 2 -4.09 -3.85 27.70
N GLY A 3 -4.93 -2.88 27.28
CA GLY A 3 -4.74 -1.46 27.61
C GLY A 3 -3.50 -0.83 26.96
N GLY A 4 -2.91 -1.49 25.98
CA GLY A 4 -1.67 -1.04 25.34
C GLY A 4 -0.40 -1.66 25.93
N ASP A 5 -0.53 -2.53 26.93
CA ASP A 5 0.62 -3.17 27.58
C ASP A 5 1.28 -4.29 26.75
N LEU A 6 0.56 -4.77 25.73
CA LEU A 6 1.06 -5.83 24.83
C LEU A 6 1.10 -5.34 23.40
N THR A 7 2.23 -5.57 22.74
CA THR A 7 2.41 -5.36 21.30
C THR A 7 2.05 -6.62 20.50
N CYS A 8 1.76 -6.44 19.22
CA CYS A 8 1.47 -7.55 18.31
C CYS A 8 2.15 -7.32 16.95
N PRO A 9 3.49 -7.44 16.86
CA PRO A 9 4.26 -7.14 15.65
C PRO A 9 4.10 -8.24 14.60
N ILE A 10 2.95 -8.27 13.94
CA ILE A 10 2.63 -9.26 12.89
C ILE A 10 2.36 -8.53 11.58
N VAL A 11 2.94 -9.03 10.49
CA VAL A 11 2.66 -8.57 9.13
C VAL A 11 1.85 -9.63 8.40
N PHE A 12 0.65 -9.26 7.96
CA PHE A 12 -0.14 -10.03 7.00
C PHE A 12 0.05 -9.46 5.61
N ARG A 13 0.44 -10.28 4.66
CA ARG A 13 0.71 -9.87 3.30
C ARG A 13 -0.02 -10.76 2.32
N GLY A 14 -0.66 -10.18 1.31
CA GLY A 14 -1.36 -10.95 0.31
C GLY A 14 -1.97 -10.12 -0.81
N ILE A 15 -2.48 -10.84 -1.80
CA ILE A 15 -3.16 -10.30 -2.97
C ILE A 15 -4.48 -9.66 -2.55
N ASN A 16 -4.81 -8.52 -3.18
CA ASN A 16 -6.02 -7.77 -2.94
C ASN A 16 -6.56 -7.11 -4.21
N GLY A 17 -7.86 -7.20 -4.41
CA GLY A 17 -8.58 -6.53 -5.48
C GLY A 17 -8.53 -7.28 -6.81
N VAL A 18 -8.67 -6.54 -7.90
CA VAL A 18 -8.74 -7.08 -9.25
C VAL A 18 -7.51 -7.91 -9.61
N CYS A 19 -7.75 -9.11 -10.10
CA CYS A 19 -6.78 -10.08 -10.61
C CYS A 19 -7.09 -10.46 -12.07
N ALA A 20 -6.27 -11.35 -12.62
CA ALA A 20 -6.36 -11.83 -13.99
C ALA A 20 -7.45 -12.91 -14.18
N SER A 21 -8.73 -12.55 -14.11
CA SER A 21 -9.88 -13.42 -14.43
C SER A 21 -9.97 -14.73 -13.63
N VAL A 22 -9.64 -14.67 -12.32
CA VAL A 22 -9.59 -15.85 -11.44
C VAL A 22 -10.87 -16.05 -10.61
N GLY A 23 -11.96 -15.38 -10.97
CA GLY A 23 -13.26 -15.50 -10.31
C GLY A 23 -13.40 -14.63 -9.06
N ALA A 24 -14.62 -14.58 -8.52
CA ALA A 24 -14.96 -13.69 -7.41
C ALA A 24 -14.18 -13.98 -6.13
N GLN A 25 -13.88 -15.24 -5.84
CA GLN A 25 -13.18 -15.63 -4.63
C GLN A 25 -11.70 -15.16 -4.57
N HIS A 26 -11.10 -14.82 -5.71
CA HIS A 26 -9.71 -14.36 -5.79
C HIS A 26 -9.57 -12.88 -6.13
N THR A 27 -10.68 -12.15 -6.29
CA THR A 27 -10.65 -10.73 -6.73
C THR A 27 -11.26 -9.76 -5.72
N GLN A 28 -11.47 -10.21 -4.51
CA GLN A 28 -12.07 -9.40 -3.46
C GLN A 28 -11.11 -8.31 -2.96
N CYS A 29 -11.68 -7.17 -2.56
CA CYS A 29 -10.93 -6.07 -1.94
C CYS A 29 -11.25 -6.02 -0.45
N PHE A 30 -10.25 -6.28 0.38
CA PHE A 30 -10.38 -6.34 1.84
C PHE A 30 -9.93 -5.05 2.54
N ALA A 31 -9.56 -4.01 1.80
CA ALA A 31 -9.02 -2.78 2.36
C ALA A 31 -9.99 -2.14 3.37
N SER A 32 -11.28 -2.06 3.04
CA SER A 32 -12.30 -1.51 3.93
C SER A 32 -12.58 -2.39 5.14
N TRP A 33 -12.50 -3.71 5.00
CA TRP A 33 -12.72 -4.64 6.10
C TRP A 33 -11.65 -4.49 7.17
N TYR A 34 -10.40 -4.60 6.77
CA TYR A 34 -9.28 -4.46 7.70
C TYR A 34 -9.09 -3.03 8.18
N GLY A 35 -9.29 -2.05 7.30
CA GLY A 35 -9.17 -0.63 7.63
C GLY A 35 -10.23 -0.11 8.61
N SER A 36 -11.34 -0.83 8.79
CA SER A 36 -12.38 -0.49 9.77
C SER A 36 -12.06 -0.93 11.20
N VAL A 37 -11.02 -1.75 11.39
CA VAL A 37 -10.65 -2.29 12.70
C VAL A 37 -9.66 -1.38 13.41
N PRO A 38 -10.02 -0.74 14.54
CA PRO A 38 -9.09 0.10 15.28
C PRO A 38 -7.85 -0.67 15.75
N GLY A 39 -6.67 -0.08 15.57
CA GLY A 39 -5.39 -0.69 15.91
C GLY A 39 -4.78 -1.58 14.83
N LEU A 40 -5.52 -1.87 13.75
CA LEU A 40 -4.98 -2.57 12.60
C LEU A 40 -4.55 -1.57 11.53
N LYS A 41 -3.28 -1.57 11.17
CA LYS A 41 -2.73 -0.73 10.10
C LYS A 41 -2.88 -1.44 8.76
N VAL A 42 -3.35 -0.70 7.74
CA VAL A 42 -3.56 -1.26 6.39
C VAL A 42 -2.83 -0.38 5.38
N VAL A 43 -1.96 -0.99 4.58
CA VAL A 43 -1.20 -0.31 3.53
C VAL A 43 -1.37 -1.03 2.20
N SER A 44 -1.31 -0.27 1.11
CA SER A 44 -1.51 -0.81 -0.24
C SER A 44 -0.54 -0.12 -1.22
N PRO A 45 0.63 -0.72 -1.46
CA PRO A 45 1.70 -0.12 -2.24
C PRO A 45 1.33 0.05 -3.72
N TRP A 46 1.90 1.09 -4.35
CA TRP A 46 1.77 1.36 -5.77
C TRP A 46 3.03 0.99 -6.56
N ASN A 47 4.21 1.45 -6.17
CA ASN A 47 5.45 1.32 -6.91
C ASN A 47 6.54 0.60 -6.08
N VAL A 48 7.76 0.49 -6.64
CA VAL A 48 8.88 -0.18 -5.97
C VAL A 48 9.29 0.51 -4.66
N GLU A 49 9.21 1.84 -4.62
CA GLU A 49 9.49 2.63 -3.43
C GLU A 49 8.51 2.29 -2.30
N ASP A 50 7.21 2.32 -2.61
CA ASP A 50 6.15 1.93 -1.68
C ASP A 50 6.31 0.48 -1.22
N CYS A 51 6.48 -0.45 -2.17
CA CYS A 51 6.61 -1.87 -1.85
C CYS A 51 7.75 -2.12 -0.86
N ARG A 52 8.93 -1.57 -1.14
CA ARG A 52 10.10 -1.77 -0.29
C ARG A 52 9.99 -0.99 1.02
N GLY A 53 9.58 0.27 0.97
CA GLY A 53 9.52 1.14 2.14
C GLY A 53 8.43 0.74 3.11
N LEU A 54 7.22 0.44 2.63
CA LEU A 54 6.10 0.05 3.49
C LEU A 54 6.26 -1.34 4.09
N ILE A 55 6.77 -2.33 3.35
CA ILE A 55 6.98 -3.67 3.93
C ILE A 55 8.05 -3.64 5.04
N LYS A 56 9.10 -2.85 4.86
CA LYS A 56 10.13 -2.69 5.90
C LYS A 56 9.60 -1.92 7.11
N ALA A 57 8.77 -0.89 6.90
CA ALA A 57 8.08 -0.19 7.97
C ALA A 57 7.14 -1.13 8.73
N ALA A 58 6.34 -1.95 8.01
CA ALA A 58 5.44 -2.93 8.60
C ALA A 58 6.17 -3.96 9.48
N ILE A 59 7.32 -4.45 9.04
CA ILE A 59 8.14 -5.41 9.81
C ILE A 59 8.69 -4.77 11.11
N ARG A 60 8.90 -3.47 11.12
CA ARG A 60 9.46 -2.72 12.25
C ARG A 60 8.38 -2.12 13.18
N ASP A 61 7.12 -2.30 12.81
CA ASP A 61 5.98 -1.78 13.57
C ASP A 61 5.62 -2.71 14.74
N ASP A 62 5.31 -2.15 15.88
CA ASP A 62 4.88 -2.89 17.07
C ASP A 62 3.41 -3.33 17.01
N ASP A 63 2.64 -2.77 16.07
CA ASP A 63 1.24 -3.11 15.83
C ASP A 63 1.08 -4.03 14.61
N PRO A 64 -0.04 -4.76 14.49
CA PRO A 64 -0.30 -5.59 13.33
C PRO A 64 -0.53 -4.74 12.07
N VAL A 65 0.15 -5.10 10.98
CA VAL A 65 0.05 -4.42 9.69
C VAL A 65 -0.40 -5.39 8.60
N VAL A 66 -1.40 -4.98 7.84
CA VAL A 66 -1.89 -5.70 6.66
C VAL A 66 -1.37 -4.99 5.40
N VAL A 67 -0.59 -5.71 4.59
CA VAL A 67 -0.04 -5.22 3.32
C VAL A 67 -0.83 -5.85 2.18
N LEU A 68 -1.64 -5.04 1.51
CA LEU A 68 -2.55 -5.46 0.45
C LEU A 68 -1.93 -5.14 -0.91
N GLU A 69 -1.51 -6.17 -1.64
CA GLU A 69 -0.81 -6.04 -2.92
C GLU A 69 -1.76 -6.29 -4.10
N ASN A 70 -1.63 -5.52 -5.17
CA ASN A 70 -2.40 -5.78 -6.37
C ASN A 70 -1.64 -6.74 -7.29
N GLU A 71 -2.22 -7.92 -7.58
CA GLU A 71 -1.60 -8.97 -8.40
C GLU A 71 -1.22 -8.48 -9.79
N MET A 72 -2.04 -7.61 -10.39
CA MET A 72 -1.79 -7.08 -11.74
C MET A 72 -0.51 -6.23 -11.83
N MET A 73 0.10 -5.93 -10.69
CA MET A 73 1.33 -5.14 -10.61
C MET A 73 2.59 -5.98 -10.43
N TYR A 74 2.47 -7.28 -10.17
CA TYR A 74 3.64 -8.13 -9.91
C TYR A 74 4.62 -8.24 -11.08
N GLY A 75 4.14 -8.04 -12.31
CA GLY A 75 4.97 -8.01 -13.51
C GLY A 75 5.31 -6.61 -14.01
N VAL A 76 4.94 -5.55 -13.28
CA VAL A 76 5.21 -4.17 -13.69
C VAL A 76 6.58 -3.74 -13.18
N GLU A 77 7.42 -3.28 -14.10
CA GLU A 77 8.74 -2.74 -13.79
C GLU A 77 8.64 -1.26 -13.43
N PHE A 78 9.39 -0.85 -12.43
CA PHE A 78 9.55 0.54 -12.02
C PHE A 78 11.02 0.88 -11.87
N ASP A 79 11.39 2.10 -12.21
CA ASP A 79 12.70 2.62 -11.86
C ASP A 79 12.84 2.68 -10.33
N ALA A 80 13.94 2.13 -9.84
CA ALA A 80 14.25 2.15 -8.41
C ALA A 80 15.28 3.26 -8.12
N PRO A 81 14.86 4.39 -7.53
CA PRO A 81 15.81 5.42 -7.12
C PRO A 81 16.85 4.87 -6.13
N ALA A 82 18.09 5.36 -6.21
CA ALA A 82 19.19 4.81 -5.41
C ALA A 82 18.92 4.78 -3.90
N HIS A 83 18.20 5.79 -3.37
CA HIS A 83 17.84 5.85 -1.95
C HIS A 83 16.93 4.71 -1.50
N VAL A 84 16.12 4.16 -2.40
CA VAL A 84 15.24 3.02 -2.10
C VAL A 84 16.04 1.77 -1.76
N MET A 85 17.26 1.65 -2.30
CA MET A 85 18.15 0.51 -2.05
C MET A 85 18.84 0.57 -0.68
N ASP A 86 18.78 1.69 0.00
CA ASP A 86 19.34 1.82 1.35
C ASP A 86 18.71 0.81 2.31
N LYS A 87 19.56 0.17 3.12
CA LYS A 87 19.12 -0.83 4.12
C LYS A 87 18.19 -0.23 5.18
N ASP A 88 18.29 1.06 5.45
CA ASP A 88 17.52 1.76 6.48
C ASP A 88 16.32 2.53 5.90
N PHE A 89 16.17 2.55 4.56
CA PHE A 89 15.02 3.18 3.90
C PHE A 89 13.71 2.55 4.36
N VAL A 90 12.79 3.39 4.84
CA VAL A 90 11.41 3.04 5.21
C VAL A 90 10.48 4.18 4.80
N ILE A 91 9.19 3.87 4.62
CA ILE A 91 8.13 4.87 4.46
C ILE A 91 7.28 4.88 5.72
N GLU A 92 7.01 6.06 6.25
CA GLU A 92 6.17 6.23 7.43
C GLU A 92 4.72 5.84 7.13
N ILE A 93 4.20 4.84 7.86
CA ILE A 93 2.81 4.41 7.75
C ILE A 93 1.90 5.50 8.33
N GLY A 94 0.81 5.79 7.62
CA GLY A 94 -0.16 6.81 8.04
C GLY A 94 0.00 8.16 7.33
N LYS A 95 1.04 8.33 6.51
CA LYS A 95 1.22 9.53 5.66
C LYS A 95 0.97 9.21 4.20
N ALA A 96 0.09 9.99 3.57
CA ALA A 96 -0.11 9.92 2.13
C ALA A 96 1.06 10.61 1.41
N LYS A 97 1.42 10.06 0.24
CA LYS A 97 2.41 10.66 -0.67
C LYS A 97 1.68 11.51 -1.72
N ILE A 98 2.25 12.67 -2.03
CA ILE A 98 1.81 13.47 -3.18
C ILE A 98 2.59 12.99 -4.39
N GLU A 99 1.90 12.32 -5.31
CA GLU A 99 2.49 11.82 -6.56
C GLU A 99 2.53 12.89 -7.65
N ARG A 100 1.58 13.81 -7.64
CA ARG A 100 1.48 14.93 -8.58
C ARG A 100 0.89 16.14 -7.87
N GLU A 101 1.58 17.26 -7.94
CA GLU A 101 1.07 18.54 -7.47
C GLU A 101 0.03 19.10 -8.43
N GLY A 102 -0.96 19.84 -7.90
CA GLY A 102 -2.01 20.47 -8.66
C GLY A 102 -2.82 21.45 -7.81
N THR A 103 -3.73 22.19 -8.47
CA THR A 103 -4.52 23.24 -7.84
C THR A 103 -6.03 23.10 -8.05
N ASP A 104 -6.47 22.30 -9.01
CA ASP A 104 -7.86 22.27 -9.47
C ASP A 104 -8.69 21.15 -8.81
N VAL A 105 -8.08 19.99 -8.61
CA VAL A 105 -8.75 18.82 -8.03
C VAL A 105 -7.77 17.95 -7.25
N THR A 106 -8.26 17.30 -6.21
CA THR A 106 -7.52 16.30 -5.46
C THR A 106 -8.06 14.91 -5.75
N ILE A 107 -7.19 14.01 -6.22
CA ILE A 107 -7.51 12.60 -6.43
C ILE A 107 -6.78 11.78 -5.35
N VAL A 108 -7.53 10.98 -4.59
CA VAL A 108 -6.97 10.05 -3.60
C VAL A 108 -7.10 8.63 -4.14
N ALA A 109 -5.98 7.94 -4.23
CA ALA A 109 -5.92 6.59 -4.78
C ALA A 109 -4.90 5.72 -4.03
N HIS A 110 -5.00 4.42 -4.19
CA HIS A 110 -4.02 3.47 -3.67
C HIS A 110 -3.78 2.32 -4.65
N ALA A 111 -2.69 1.59 -4.48
CA ALA A 111 -2.28 0.48 -5.35
C ALA A 111 -2.33 0.87 -6.83
N LYS A 112 -2.81 -0.04 -7.70
CA LYS A 112 -2.90 0.16 -9.15
C LYS A 112 -3.67 1.43 -9.56
N MET A 113 -4.62 1.88 -8.74
CA MET A 113 -5.41 3.07 -9.07
C MET A 113 -4.60 4.37 -9.03
N VAL A 114 -3.45 4.39 -8.36
CA VAL A 114 -2.52 5.53 -8.42
C VAL A 114 -2.04 5.74 -9.85
N GLY A 115 -1.56 4.69 -10.52
CA GLY A 115 -1.13 4.78 -11.92
C GLY A 115 -2.25 5.21 -12.86
N ARG A 116 -3.45 4.66 -12.67
CA ARG A 116 -4.62 5.08 -13.48
C ARG A 116 -4.99 6.54 -13.27
N SER A 117 -4.86 7.02 -12.04
CA SER A 117 -5.09 8.44 -11.74
C SER A 117 -4.04 9.35 -12.38
N LEU A 118 -2.77 8.93 -12.39
CA LEU A 118 -1.70 9.66 -13.07
C LEU A 118 -1.93 9.69 -14.59
N GLU A 119 -2.28 8.56 -15.20
CA GLU A 119 -2.63 8.49 -16.63
C GLU A 119 -3.80 9.44 -16.96
N ALA A 120 -4.86 9.45 -16.15
CA ALA A 120 -5.99 10.33 -16.32
C ALA A 120 -5.62 11.81 -16.19
N ALA A 121 -4.76 12.13 -15.23
CA ALA A 121 -4.29 13.51 -15.00
C ALA A 121 -3.42 14.06 -16.14
N GLU A 122 -2.86 13.22 -17.01
CA GLU A 122 -2.17 13.67 -18.23
C GLU A 122 -3.14 14.02 -19.36
N VAL A 123 -4.38 13.52 -19.29
CA VAL A 123 -5.42 13.76 -20.30
C VAL A 123 -6.28 14.97 -19.96
N LEU A 124 -6.43 15.30 -18.68
CA LEU A 124 -7.22 16.41 -18.17
C LEU A 124 -6.45 17.72 -18.19
#